data_69dcdb1ac76b8b8a10375bd44798e15a
#
_entry.id   69dcdb1ac76b8b8a10375bd44798e15a
#
_cell.length_a   1.000
_cell.length_b   1.000
_cell.length_c   1.000
_cell.angle_alpha   90.00
_cell.angle_beta   90.00
_cell.angle_gamma   90.00
#
_symmetry.space_group_name_H-M   'P 1'
#
loop_
_entity.id
_entity.type
_entity.pdbx_description
1 polymer ?
#
loop_
_entity_poly.entity_id
_entity_poly.type
_entity_poly.pdbx_seq_one_letter_code
_entity_poly.pdbx_strand_id
1 'polypeptide(L)'
;AENLTETQKIIQEAQGMTMEELAKKAIEESNGKMFYGVGNSSRGKTALPLFIDYLKTIDPSYNMEFEWQQPKNNKIFDQLNADNKKDVGTFAMTLIQDGNQIKTKMTDTGILDTFIPKEWAEANGTTPDKYKGFLPLQTLNKVFMYNSTGNKTYNNVWDFVAEGEHGVFVGVDSEIVGKNFLDMLAEGKY
;
A
#
# COMPACT_ATOMS: atom_id res chain seq x y z
N ALA A 1 33.81 -3.35 0.50
CA ALA A 1 32.75 -2.37 0.71
C ALA A 1 31.67 -2.66 -0.33
N GLU A 2 30.46 -3.03 0.10
CA GLU A 2 29.33 -3.21 -0.80
C GLU A 2 29.02 -1.89 -1.50
N ASN A 3 28.87 -1.95 -2.83
CA ASN A 3 28.49 -0.77 -3.62
C ASN A 3 26.98 -0.57 -3.44
N LEU A 4 26.59 0.14 -2.39
CA LEU A 4 25.19 0.48 -2.13
C LEU A 4 24.67 1.44 -3.22
N THR A 5 23.43 1.23 -3.66
CA THR A 5 22.71 2.20 -4.49
C THR A 5 22.44 3.49 -3.69
N GLU A 6 22.10 4.58 -4.37
CA GLU A 6 21.71 5.83 -3.69
C GLU A 6 20.50 5.60 -2.76
N THR A 7 19.50 4.85 -3.22
CA THR A 7 18.33 4.47 -2.40
C THR A 7 18.73 3.71 -1.14
N GLN A 8 19.63 2.74 -1.26
CA GLN A 8 20.12 1.97 -0.11
C GLN A 8 20.91 2.82 0.89
N LYS A 9 21.66 3.80 0.44
CA LYS A 9 22.34 4.77 1.32
C LYS A 9 21.33 5.63 2.09
N ILE A 10 20.30 6.15 1.40
CA ILE A 10 19.22 6.94 2.02
C ILE A 10 18.49 6.10 3.07
N ILE A 11 18.15 4.85 2.75
CA ILE A 11 17.51 3.92 3.70
C ILE A 11 18.40 3.68 4.92
N GLN A 12 19.69 3.44 4.71
CA GLN A 12 20.64 3.21 5.79
C GLN A 12 20.76 4.43 6.72
N GLU A 13 20.79 5.64 6.17
CA GLU A 13 20.75 6.88 6.95
C GLU A 13 19.44 7.01 7.72
N ALA A 14 18.30 6.83 7.03
CA ALA A 14 16.96 6.98 7.60
C ALA A 14 16.65 5.96 8.71
N GLN A 15 17.21 4.76 8.67
CA GLN A 15 16.99 3.74 9.70
C GLN A 15 17.47 4.15 11.09
N GLY A 16 18.47 5.04 11.16
CA GLY A 16 18.98 5.57 12.43
C GLY A 16 18.21 6.78 12.97
N MET A 17 17.29 7.35 12.18
CA MET A 17 16.59 8.60 12.50
C MET A 17 15.35 8.35 13.37
N THR A 18 15.08 9.31 14.25
CA THR A 18 13.80 9.45 14.95
C THR A 18 12.71 9.92 13.97
N MET A 19 11.44 9.77 14.37
CA MET A 19 10.32 10.31 13.57
C MET A 19 10.41 11.82 13.39
N GLU A 20 10.93 12.55 14.37
CA GLU A 20 11.13 14.00 14.27
C GLU A 20 12.23 14.35 13.25
N GLU A 21 13.35 13.62 13.24
CA GLU A 21 14.41 13.81 12.25
C GLU A 21 13.94 13.47 10.84
N LEU A 22 13.18 12.38 10.67
CA LEU A 22 12.55 12.04 9.39
C LEU A 22 11.58 13.14 8.93
N ALA A 23 10.80 13.72 9.84
CA ALA A 23 9.89 14.80 9.52
C ALA A 23 10.63 16.08 9.09
N LYS A 24 11.77 16.42 9.74
CA LYS A 24 12.62 17.53 9.32
C LYS A 24 13.21 17.31 7.92
N LYS A 25 13.65 16.10 7.62
CA LYS A 25 14.08 15.73 6.25
C LYS A 25 12.96 15.86 5.24
N ALA A 26 11.75 15.39 5.57
CA ALA A 26 10.58 15.54 4.71
C ALA A 26 10.27 17.02 4.41
N ILE A 27 10.42 17.92 5.40
CA ILE A 27 10.27 19.36 5.22
C ILE A 27 11.32 19.88 4.25
N GLU A 28 12.60 19.58 4.46
CA GLU A 28 13.70 19.99 3.61
C GLU A 28 13.49 19.59 2.14
N GLU A 29 12.99 18.36 1.92
CA GLU A 29 12.82 17.79 0.59
C GLU A 29 11.58 18.29 -0.15
N SER A 30 10.50 18.61 0.57
CA SER A 30 9.16 18.85 -0.04
C SER A 30 8.63 20.27 0.10
N ASN A 31 9.25 21.13 0.92
CA ASN A 31 8.77 22.49 1.13
C ASN A 31 8.72 23.28 -0.19
N GLY A 32 7.60 23.92 -0.45
CA GLY A 32 7.36 24.71 -1.67
C GLY A 32 7.21 23.88 -2.95
N LYS A 33 7.09 22.55 -2.85
CA LYS A 33 6.96 21.66 -4.01
C LYS A 33 5.54 21.10 -4.14
N MET A 34 5.24 20.64 -5.37
CA MET A 34 4.06 19.83 -5.66
C MET A 34 4.37 18.34 -5.40
N PHE A 35 3.55 17.69 -4.60
CA PHE A 35 3.64 16.27 -4.27
C PHE A 35 2.63 15.48 -5.09
N TYR A 36 3.10 14.59 -5.95
CA TYR A 36 2.26 13.71 -6.73
C TYR A 36 2.17 12.35 -6.06
N GLY A 37 0.96 11.99 -5.62
CA GLY A 37 0.67 10.71 -5.03
C GLY A 37 -0.30 9.87 -5.85
N VAL A 38 -0.19 8.56 -5.75
CA VAL A 38 -1.07 7.61 -6.44
C VAL A 38 -1.45 6.46 -5.54
N GLY A 39 -2.68 6.01 -5.62
CA GLY A 39 -3.12 4.82 -4.90
C GLY A 39 -4.50 4.36 -5.33
N ASN A 40 -4.81 3.09 -5.11
CA ASN A 40 -6.13 2.53 -5.41
C ASN A 40 -7.20 2.89 -4.35
N SER A 41 -6.88 3.77 -3.43
CA SER A 41 -7.73 4.20 -2.32
C SER A 41 -7.70 5.71 -2.14
N SER A 42 -8.84 6.30 -1.73
CA SER A 42 -8.94 7.71 -1.34
C SER A 42 -8.20 8.04 -0.02
N ARG A 43 -7.73 7.03 0.72
CA ARG A 43 -7.05 7.25 2.01
C ARG A 43 -5.82 8.13 1.90
N GLY A 44 -5.05 8.02 0.82
CA GLY A 44 -3.91 8.90 0.59
C GLY A 44 -4.33 10.37 0.51
N LYS A 45 -5.41 10.66 -0.22
CA LYS A 45 -5.97 12.01 -0.30
C LYS A 45 -6.41 12.56 1.06
N THR A 46 -6.91 11.69 1.95
CA THR A 46 -7.33 12.08 3.29
C THR A 46 -6.14 12.21 4.26
N ALA A 47 -5.12 11.37 4.09
CA ALA A 47 -3.95 11.36 4.97
C ALA A 47 -2.97 12.51 4.69
N LEU A 48 -2.82 12.95 3.44
CA LEU A 48 -1.88 14.01 3.08
C LEU A 48 -2.12 15.34 3.80
N PRO A 49 -3.35 15.87 3.95
CA PRO A 49 -3.58 17.06 4.75
C PRO A 49 -3.13 16.91 6.21
N LEU A 50 -3.39 15.75 6.82
CA LEU A 50 -2.96 15.47 8.20
C LEU A 50 -1.44 15.42 8.33
N PHE A 51 -0.76 14.89 7.33
CA PHE A 51 0.69 14.89 7.26
C PHE A 51 1.25 16.32 7.12
N ILE A 52 0.67 17.14 6.25
CA ILE A 52 1.03 18.56 6.11
C ILE A 52 0.83 19.31 7.44
N ASP A 53 -0.31 19.10 8.09
CA ASP A 53 -0.61 19.73 9.39
C ASP A 53 0.39 19.30 10.46
N TYR A 54 0.78 18.04 10.48
CA TYR A 54 1.84 17.55 11.38
C TYR A 54 3.17 18.24 11.10
N LEU A 55 3.61 18.35 9.84
CA LEU A 55 4.86 19.02 9.49
C LEU A 55 4.84 20.51 9.84
N LYS A 56 3.68 21.17 9.75
CA LYS A 56 3.50 22.55 10.21
C LYS A 56 3.63 22.74 11.72
N THR A 57 3.48 21.69 12.52
CA THR A 57 3.78 21.77 13.97
C THR A 57 5.29 21.88 14.22
N ILE A 58 6.11 21.43 13.29
CA ILE A 58 7.58 21.49 13.36
C ILE A 58 8.10 22.76 12.70
N ASP A 59 7.60 23.07 11.50
CA ASP A 59 7.88 24.31 10.79
C ASP A 59 6.57 24.99 10.35
N PRO A 60 6.11 26.04 11.05
CA PRO A 60 4.88 26.76 10.70
C PRO A 60 4.90 27.39 9.31
N SER A 61 6.06 27.58 8.68
CA SER A 61 6.20 28.12 7.33
C SER A 61 6.09 27.06 6.23
N TYR A 62 6.01 25.79 6.61
CA TYR A 62 5.94 24.68 5.66
C TYR A 62 4.73 24.80 4.73
N ASN A 63 5.00 24.66 3.43
CA ASN A 63 4.01 24.76 2.40
C ASN A 63 4.28 23.72 1.30
N MET A 64 3.43 22.70 1.21
CA MET A 64 3.44 21.69 0.18
C MET A 64 2.04 21.58 -0.45
N GLU A 65 1.97 21.64 -1.77
CA GLU A 65 0.76 21.31 -2.51
C GLU A 65 0.77 19.81 -2.88
N PHE A 66 -0.39 19.21 -3.10
CA PHE A 66 -0.45 17.82 -3.52
C PHE A 66 -1.55 17.54 -4.53
N GLU A 67 -1.30 16.53 -5.37
CA GLU A 67 -2.28 15.90 -6.24
C GLU A 67 -2.33 14.40 -5.95
N TRP A 68 -3.54 13.85 -5.82
CA TRP A 68 -3.75 12.42 -5.56
C TRP A 68 -4.56 11.79 -6.68
N GLN A 69 -4.00 10.76 -7.33
CA GLN A 69 -4.65 9.98 -8.39
C GLN A 69 -5.08 8.61 -7.88
N GLN A 70 -6.22 8.10 -8.39
CA GLN A 70 -6.82 6.83 -7.95
C GLN A 70 -7.08 5.85 -9.11
N PRO A 71 -6.07 5.41 -9.84
CA PRO A 71 -6.22 4.34 -10.81
C PRO A 71 -6.36 2.97 -10.12
N LYS A 72 -6.71 1.94 -10.89
CA LYS A 72 -6.66 0.56 -10.44
C LYS A 72 -5.21 0.09 -10.21
N ASN A 73 -5.01 -0.91 -9.33
CA ASN A 73 -3.68 -1.40 -8.98
C ASN A 73 -2.82 -1.81 -10.18
N ASN A 74 -3.38 -2.54 -11.15
CA ASN A 74 -2.63 -2.95 -12.32
C ASN A 74 -2.03 -1.75 -13.08
N LYS A 75 -2.74 -0.64 -13.18
CA LYS A 75 -2.24 0.59 -13.81
C LYS A 75 -1.13 1.25 -13.01
N ILE A 76 -1.21 1.18 -11.68
CA ILE A 76 -0.13 1.68 -10.81
C ILE A 76 1.13 0.83 -11.03
N PHE A 77 1.01 -0.50 -11.01
CA PHE A 77 2.16 -1.39 -11.27
C PHE A 77 2.77 -1.17 -12.66
N ASP A 78 1.95 -1.01 -13.69
CA ASP A 78 2.42 -0.72 -15.05
C ASP A 78 3.24 0.58 -15.09
N GLN A 79 2.76 1.63 -14.42
CA GLN A 79 3.47 2.91 -14.34
C GLN A 79 4.78 2.79 -13.58
N LEU A 80 4.78 2.16 -12.39
CA LEU A 80 6.00 2.00 -11.59
C LEU A 80 7.06 1.16 -12.32
N ASN A 81 6.65 0.12 -13.04
CA ASN A 81 7.56 -0.67 -13.87
C ASN A 81 8.11 0.14 -15.05
N ALA A 82 7.30 1.01 -15.65
CA ALA A 82 7.75 1.89 -16.72
C ALA A 82 8.73 2.95 -16.21
N ASP A 83 8.48 3.51 -15.05
CA ASP A 83 9.34 4.49 -14.37
C ASP A 83 10.69 3.86 -14.03
N ASN A 84 10.69 2.67 -13.43
CA ASN A 84 11.93 1.96 -13.11
C ASN A 84 12.79 1.67 -14.35
N LYS A 85 12.17 1.29 -15.48
CA LYS A 85 12.90 1.04 -16.75
C LYS A 85 13.53 2.31 -17.35
N LYS A 86 12.97 3.48 -17.03
CA LYS A 86 13.41 4.78 -17.55
C LYS A 86 14.25 5.56 -16.55
N ASP A 87 14.42 5.03 -15.36
CA ASP A 87 15.08 5.70 -14.23
C ASP A 87 14.44 7.07 -13.92
N VAL A 88 13.12 7.09 -13.82
CA VAL A 88 12.34 8.30 -13.48
C VAL A 88 11.36 8.01 -12.35
N GLY A 89 11.04 9.03 -11.57
CA GLY A 89 10.03 8.98 -10.52
C GLY A 89 8.82 9.87 -10.86
N THR A 90 7.74 9.27 -11.34
CA THR A 90 6.51 10.02 -11.64
C THR A 90 5.75 10.40 -10.35
N PHE A 91 5.78 9.54 -9.34
CA PHE A 91 5.07 9.74 -8.08
C PHE A 91 6.02 9.77 -6.89
N ALA A 92 5.78 10.69 -5.97
CA ALA A 92 6.49 10.78 -4.71
C ALA A 92 6.00 9.76 -3.67
N MET A 93 4.74 9.31 -3.79
CA MET A 93 4.15 8.30 -2.90
C MET A 93 3.19 7.39 -3.67
N THR A 94 3.23 6.12 -3.31
CA THR A 94 2.30 5.11 -3.83
C THR A 94 1.66 4.35 -2.69
N LEU A 95 0.31 4.29 -2.67
CA LEU A 95 -0.46 3.47 -1.73
C LEU A 95 -1.14 2.32 -2.48
N ILE A 96 -0.59 1.13 -2.36
CA ILE A 96 -1.09 -0.10 -2.99
C ILE A 96 -1.56 -1.07 -1.91
N GLN A 97 -2.75 -1.66 -2.11
CA GLN A 97 -3.37 -2.60 -1.17
C GLN A 97 -3.27 -4.06 -1.65
N ASP A 98 -2.17 -4.43 -2.29
CA ASP A 98 -1.95 -5.77 -2.81
C ASP A 98 -0.54 -6.26 -2.46
N GLY A 99 -0.40 -6.76 -1.23
CA GLY A 99 0.89 -7.23 -0.71
C GLY A 99 1.49 -8.38 -1.53
N ASN A 100 0.67 -9.26 -2.11
CA ASN A 100 1.17 -10.36 -2.93
C ASN A 100 1.81 -9.87 -4.24
N GLN A 101 1.14 -8.95 -4.94
CA GLN A 101 1.71 -8.37 -6.16
C GLN A 101 2.92 -7.48 -5.87
N ILE A 102 2.91 -6.72 -4.76
CA ILE A 102 4.09 -5.94 -4.35
C ILE A 102 5.26 -6.89 -4.13
N LYS A 103 5.07 -7.97 -3.37
CA LYS A 103 6.12 -8.95 -3.12
C LYS A 103 6.66 -9.53 -4.44
N THR A 104 5.80 -10.12 -5.24
CA THR A 104 6.22 -10.89 -6.42
C THR A 104 6.72 -10.03 -7.58
N LYS A 105 6.19 -8.82 -7.74
CA LYS A 105 6.52 -7.95 -8.88
C LYS A 105 7.57 -6.89 -8.57
N MET A 106 7.80 -6.58 -7.30
CA MET A 106 8.64 -5.45 -6.92
C MET A 106 9.74 -5.83 -5.92
N THR A 107 9.40 -6.47 -4.79
CA THR A 107 10.39 -6.82 -3.77
C THR A 107 11.28 -7.99 -4.22
N ASP A 108 10.67 -9.08 -4.71
CA ASP A 108 11.41 -10.26 -5.15
C ASP A 108 12.23 -10.00 -6.44
N THR A 109 11.87 -8.97 -7.18
CA THR A 109 12.58 -8.54 -8.40
C THR A 109 13.64 -7.47 -8.14
N GLY A 110 13.79 -7.01 -6.90
CA GLY A 110 14.75 -5.97 -6.53
C GLY A 110 14.41 -4.56 -7.00
N ILE A 111 13.17 -4.32 -7.46
CA ILE A 111 12.71 -2.98 -7.85
C ILE A 111 12.41 -2.12 -6.62
N LEU A 112 11.98 -2.74 -5.51
CA LEU A 112 11.62 -2.07 -4.29
C LEU A 112 12.56 -2.50 -3.16
N ASP A 113 13.28 -1.55 -2.62
CA ASP A 113 13.98 -1.67 -1.33
C ASP A 113 13.00 -1.47 -0.17
N THR A 114 13.34 -1.99 1.00
CA THR A 114 12.44 -2.00 2.16
C THR A 114 12.88 -1.03 3.23
N PHE A 115 11.94 -0.24 3.73
CA PHE A 115 12.17 0.68 4.85
C PHE A 115 10.94 0.76 5.75
N ILE A 116 11.15 0.62 7.06
CA ILE A 116 10.14 0.87 8.08
C ILE A 116 10.77 1.70 9.19
N PRO A 117 10.22 2.85 9.56
CA PRO A 117 10.75 3.68 10.62
C PRO A 117 10.86 2.89 11.94
N LYS A 118 12.02 2.96 12.61
CA LYS A 118 12.31 2.22 13.83
C LYS A 118 11.29 2.53 14.94
N GLU A 119 11.06 3.79 15.24
CA GLU A 119 10.12 4.20 16.28
C GLU A 119 8.69 3.75 15.99
N TRP A 120 8.28 3.73 14.71
CA TRP A 120 6.98 3.18 14.33
C TRP A 120 6.91 1.68 14.64
N ALA A 121 7.94 0.93 14.30
CA ALA A 121 8.01 -0.50 14.56
C ALA A 121 7.96 -0.78 16.08
N GLU A 122 8.73 -0.06 16.87
CA GLU A 122 8.77 -0.17 18.33
C GLU A 122 7.41 0.16 18.97
N ALA A 123 6.76 1.25 18.53
CA ALA A 123 5.43 1.64 19.00
C ALA A 123 4.34 0.60 18.68
N ASN A 124 4.54 -0.21 17.65
CA ASN A 124 3.65 -1.31 17.26
C ASN A 124 4.11 -2.69 17.78
N GLY A 125 5.07 -2.73 18.71
CA GLY A 125 5.55 -3.97 19.33
C GLY A 125 6.21 -4.94 18.34
N THR A 126 6.91 -4.42 17.35
CA THR A 126 7.49 -5.21 16.27
C THR A 126 8.88 -4.70 15.86
N THR A 127 9.49 -5.34 14.90
CA THR A 127 10.77 -4.93 14.29
C THR A 127 10.59 -4.68 12.80
N PRO A 128 11.41 -3.83 12.16
CA PRO A 128 11.34 -3.58 10.72
C PRO A 128 11.40 -4.85 9.87
N ASP A 129 12.21 -5.82 10.26
CA ASP A 129 12.43 -7.07 9.51
C ASP A 129 11.17 -7.95 9.40
N LYS A 130 10.26 -7.86 10.38
CA LYS A 130 9.03 -8.67 10.40
C LYS A 130 8.15 -8.41 9.18
N TYR A 131 8.11 -7.20 8.70
CA TYR A 131 7.20 -6.81 7.62
C TYR A 131 7.84 -6.82 6.23
N LYS A 132 9.17 -6.98 6.14
CA LYS A 132 9.89 -7.08 4.85
C LYS A 132 9.44 -6.04 3.82
N GLY A 133 9.29 -4.78 4.27
CA GLY A 133 8.93 -3.67 3.39
C GLY A 133 7.44 -3.36 3.26
N PHE A 134 6.59 -4.01 4.04
CA PHE A 134 5.15 -3.69 4.06
C PHE A 134 4.74 -3.07 5.39
N LEU A 135 4.07 -1.93 5.35
CA LEU A 135 3.36 -1.40 6.51
C LEU A 135 1.95 -2.00 6.56
N PRO A 136 1.58 -2.74 7.61
CA PRO A 136 0.24 -3.31 7.74
C PRO A 136 -0.75 -2.22 8.17
N LEU A 137 -1.27 -1.48 7.20
CA LEU A 137 -2.19 -0.36 7.43
C LEU A 137 -3.63 -0.81 7.71
N GLN A 138 -4.02 -1.98 7.22
CA GLN A 138 -5.37 -2.50 7.38
C GLN A 138 -5.45 -4.00 7.13
N THR A 139 -6.46 -4.63 7.72
CA THR A 139 -6.90 -5.98 7.39
C THR A 139 -8.15 -5.90 6.51
N LEU A 140 -8.14 -6.59 5.38
CA LEU A 140 -9.30 -6.73 4.51
C LEU A 140 -9.92 -8.11 4.73
N ASN A 141 -11.18 -8.13 5.13
CA ASN A 141 -11.94 -9.35 5.25
C ASN A 141 -12.86 -9.53 4.03
N LYS A 142 -12.88 -10.72 3.49
CA LYS A 142 -13.88 -11.15 2.49
C LYS A 142 -15.08 -11.67 3.26
N VAL A 143 -16.24 -11.11 2.98
CA VAL A 143 -17.48 -11.53 3.61
C VAL A 143 -18.48 -11.94 2.55
N PHE A 144 -19.23 -13.00 2.83
CA PHE A 144 -20.36 -13.37 2.03
C PHE A 144 -21.60 -12.60 2.51
N MET A 145 -22.28 -11.97 1.58
CA MET A 145 -23.53 -11.26 1.85
C MET A 145 -24.61 -11.77 0.90
N TYR A 146 -25.81 -11.92 1.43
CA TYR A 146 -26.99 -12.30 0.66
C TYR A 146 -28.22 -11.50 1.09
N ASN A 147 -29.25 -11.50 0.26
CA ASN A 147 -30.52 -10.82 0.57
C ASN A 147 -31.29 -11.60 1.66
N SER A 148 -31.39 -11.02 2.85
CA SER A 148 -32.09 -11.63 3.99
C SER A 148 -33.60 -11.57 3.90
N THR A 149 -34.18 -10.92 2.88
CA THR A 149 -35.65 -10.90 2.70
C THR A 149 -36.19 -12.19 2.08
N GLY A 150 -35.33 -13.08 1.61
CA GLY A 150 -35.67 -14.43 1.22
C GLY A 150 -35.92 -15.35 2.43
N ASN A 151 -36.66 -16.44 2.25
CA ASN A 151 -36.94 -17.40 3.31
C ASN A 151 -35.80 -18.39 3.58
N LYS A 152 -34.59 -18.11 3.10
CA LYS A 152 -33.41 -18.98 3.21
C LYS A 152 -32.33 -18.35 4.04
N THR A 153 -31.59 -19.15 4.78
CA THR A 153 -30.42 -18.74 5.58
C THR A 153 -29.22 -19.56 5.12
N TYR A 154 -28.11 -18.89 4.91
CA TYR A 154 -26.86 -19.50 4.50
C TYR A 154 -25.79 -19.24 5.56
N ASN A 155 -25.03 -20.26 5.95
CA ASN A 155 -23.94 -20.13 6.91
C ASN A 155 -22.64 -19.70 6.24
N ASN A 156 -22.49 -20.00 4.97
CA ASN A 156 -21.31 -19.66 4.17
C ASN A 156 -21.66 -19.62 2.67
N VAL A 157 -20.72 -19.21 1.85
CA VAL A 157 -20.93 -19.11 0.39
C VAL A 157 -21.16 -20.46 -0.27
N TRP A 158 -20.66 -21.56 0.30
CA TRP A 158 -20.78 -22.89 -0.29
C TRP A 158 -22.19 -23.43 -0.16
N ASP A 159 -22.89 -23.13 0.93
CA ASP A 159 -24.31 -23.44 1.08
C ASP A 159 -25.13 -22.81 -0.06
N PHE A 160 -24.80 -21.55 -0.39
CA PHE A 160 -25.44 -20.82 -1.47
C PHE A 160 -25.11 -21.41 -2.85
N VAL A 161 -23.85 -21.74 -3.12
CA VAL A 161 -23.40 -22.32 -4.39
C VAL A 161 -23.98 -23.73 -4.58
N ALA A 162 -24.12 -24.52 -3.51
CA ALA A 162 -24.63 -25.88 -3.57
C ALA A 162 -26.10 -25.97 -4.04
N GLU A 163 -26.89 -24.89 -3.92
CA GLU A 163 -28.26 -24.85 -4.47
C GLU A 163 -28.31 -24.86 -6.01
N GLY A 164 -27.20 -24.49 -6.67
CA GLY A 164 -27.06 -24.58 -8.14
C GLY A 164 -27.92 -23.61 -8.97
N GLU A 165 -28.76 -22.81 -8.34
CA GLU A 165 -29.73 -21.92 -9.02
C GLU A 165 -29.24 -20.46 -9.11
N HIS A 166 -28.06 -20.17 -8.56
CA HIS A 166 -27.56 -18.80 -8.40
C HIS A 166 -26.21 -18.57 -9.10
N GLY A 167 -26.04 -17.34 -9.59
CA GLY A 167 -24.76 -16.89 -10.07
C GLY A 167 -23.94 -16.27 -8.94
N VAL A 168 -22.67 -16.64 -8.81
CA VAL A 168 -21.71 -15.94 -7.96
C VAL A 168 -20.86 -15.03 -8.84
N PHE A 169 -20.87 -13.75 -8.54
CA PHE A 169 -20.05 -12.78 -9.25
C PHE A 169 -18.70 -12.61 -8.54
N VAL A 170 -17.60 -12.86 -9.27
CA VAL A 170 -16.24 -12.67 -8.80
C VAL A 170 -15.47 -11.90 -9.86
N GLY A 171 -14.99 -10.70 -9.52
CA GLY A 171 -14.09 -9.93 -10.38
C GLY A 171 -12.69 -10.50 -10.32
N VAL A 172 -12.13 -10.95 -11.44
CA VAL A 172 -10.83 -11.64 -11.49
C VAL A 172 -9.72 -10.85 -12.17
N ASP A 173 -10.05 -9.91 -13.04
CA ASP A 173 -9.07 -9.26 -13.90
C ASP A 173 -8.30 -8.14 -13.17
N SER A 174 -8.95 -7.08 -12.78
CA SER A 174 -8.30 -5.91 -12.17
C SER A 174 -8.63 -5.74 -10.69
N GLU A 175 -9.40 -6.66 -10.13
CA GLU A 175 -9.89 -6.58 -8.77
C GLU A 175 -9.10 -7.51 -7.84
N ILE A 176 -8.43 -6.96 -6.85
CA ILE A 176 -7.71 -7.70 -5.81
C ILE A 176 -8.61 -8.76 -5.17
N VAL A 177 -9.87 -8.42 -4.94
CA VAL A 177 -10.84 -9.26 -4.23
C VAL A 177 -11.03 -10.59 -4.95
N GLY A 178 -11.31 -10.56 -6.26
CA GLY A 178 -11.56 -11.76 -7.04
C GLY A 178 -10.32 -12.64 -7.16
N LYS A 179 -9.18 -12.04 -7.47
CA LYS A 179 -7.91 -12.78 -7.58
C LYS A 179 -7.53 -13.44 -6.26
N ASN A 180 -7.54 -12.73 -5.15
CA ASN A 180 -7.21 -13.28 -3.84
C ASN A 180 -8.19 -14.37 -3.40
N PHE A 181 -9.46 -14.28 -3.80
CA PHE A 181 -10.44 -15.33 -3.54
C PHE A 181 -10.07 -16.63 -4.29
N LEU A 182 -9.71 -16.55 -5.56
CA LEU A 182 -9.25 -17.70 -6.33
C LEU A 182 -7.95 -18.29 -5.78
N ASP A 183 -7.00 -17.45 -5.39
CA ASP A 183 -5.75 -17.89 -4.74
C ASP A 183 -6.05 -18.66 -3.44
N MET A 184 -6.97 -18.16 -2.61
CA MET A 184 -7.42 -18.86 -1.41
C MET A 184 -8.03 -20.24 -1.71
N LEU A 185 -8.88 -20.34 -2.75
CA LEU A 185 -9.46 -21.60 -3.16
C LEU A 185 -8.40 -22.59 -3.62
N ALA A 186 -7.44 -22.13 -4.42
CA ALA A 186 -6.33 -22.96 -4.90
C ALA A 186 -5.44 -23.46 -3.75
N GLU A 187 -5.29 -22.70 -2.68
CA GLU A 187 -4.51 -23.06 -1.49
C GLU A 187 -5.32 -23.88 -0.45
N GLY A 188 -6.60 -24.12 -0.70
CA GLY A 188 -7.48 -24.83 0.24
C GLY A 188 -7.75 -24.08 1.55
N LYS A 189 -7.65 -22.76 1.54
CA LYS A 189 -7.89 -21.89 2.70
C LYS A 189 -9.33 -21.33 2.71
N TYR A 190 -10.30 -22.19 2.99
CA TYR A 190 -11.72 -21.82 3.02
C TYR A 190 -12.48 -22.58 4.09
#